data_3c61941bc2ab21b1bd9caacb99a2c118
#
_entry.id   3c61941bc2ab21b1bd9caacb99a2c118
#
_cell.length_a   1.000
_cell.length_b   1.000
_cell.length_c   1.000
_cell.angle_alpha   90.00
_cell.angle_beta   90.00
_cell.angle_gamma   90.00
#
_symmetry.space_group_name_H-M   'P 1'
#
loop_
_entity.id
_entity.type
_entity.pdbx_description
1 polymer ?
#
loop_
_entity_poly.entity_id
_entity_poly.type
_entity_poly.pdbx_seq_one_letter_code
_entity_poly.pdbx_strand_id
1 'polypeptide(L)'
;SRLPPPAKAGGLRRVISMKLLHVVGARPNFMKVAPVMAALAKQPGITQVLLHTGQHYDRNMSDIFFRELSIPLPDINLEVGSGSHAQQTAQIISRFEPVVLEQKPDWVCVYGDVNSTVAAALVCAKLGIPIAHVEAGLRSFDRTMPEEINRVLTDQIADLLFTPSADGDANLAREGVLAERIRLVGNVMIDTLVRLLPQAEKRPPL
;
A
#
# COMPACT_ATOMS: atom_id res chain seq x y z
N SER A 1 50.90 -31.59 -18.24
CA SER A 1 49.48 -31.31 -18.22
C SER A 1 49.26 -29.96 -17.57
N ARG A 2 48.81 -28.97 -18.34
CA ARG A 2 48.44 -27.63 -17.85
C ARG A 2 46.93 -27.64 -17.61
N LEU A 3 46.53 -27.29 -16.39
CA LEU A 3 45.12 -27.04 -16.02
C LEU A 3 44.59 -25.84 -16.81
N PRO A 4 43.36 -25.88 -17.31
CA PRO A 4 42.73 -24.74 -17.97
C PRO A 4 42.44 -23.61 -16.93
N PRO A 5 42.45 -22.33 -17.35
CA PRO A 5 42.17 -21.22 -16.45
C PRO A 5 40.72 -21.25 -15.98
N PRO A 6 40.43 -20.71 -14.76
CA PRO A 6 39.07 -20.68 -14.24
C PRO A 6 38.17 -19.80 -15.11
N ALA A 7 37.00 -20.34 -15.46
CA ALA A 7 35.96 -19.62 -16.19
C ALA A 7 35.53 -18.35 -15.41
N LYS A 8 35.59 -17.22 -16.09
CA LYS A 8 35.05 -15.95 -15.55
C LYS A 8 33.56 -16.11 -15.34
N ALA A 9 33.14 -16.15 -14.09
CA ALA A 9 31.74 -16.10 -13.70
C ALA A 9 31.18 -14.70 -13.99
N GLY A 10 30.84 -14.44 -15.24
CA GLY A 10 30.01 -13.32 -15.67
C GLY A 10 28.55 -13.68 -15.50
N GLY A 11 28.09 -13.81 -14.24
CA GLY A 11 26.68 -13.98 -13.97
C GLY A 11 25.95 -12.65 -14.30
N LEU A 12 25.24 -12.59 -15.43
CA LEU A 12 24.18 -11.62 -15.63
C LEU A 12 23.22 -11.78 -14.44
N ARG A 13 23.26 -10.84 -13.48
CA ARG A 13 22.16 -10.68 -12.52
C ARG A 13 20.93 -10.37 -13.35
N ARG A 14 20.04 -11.35 -13.47
CA ARG A 14 18.72 -11.15 -14.04
C ARG A 14 18.09 -10.04 -13.21
N VAL A 15 17.96 -8.84 -13.75
CA VAL A 15 17.21 -7.76 -13.12
C VAL A 15 15.78 -8.26 -13.10
N ILE A 16 15.31 -8.66 -11.91
CA ILE A 16 13.92 -9.05 -11.72
C ILE A 16 13.13 -7.76 -11.90
N SER A 17 12.38 -7.66 -12.98
CA SER A 17 11.40 -6.57 -13.15
C SER A 17 10.16 -6.93 -12.34
N MET A 18 9.78 -6.06 -11.40
CA MET A 18 8.60 -6.23 -10.56
C MET A 18 7.69 -5.01 -10.71
N LYS A 19 6.41 -5.22 -10.99
CA LYS A 19 5.39 -4.18 -11.08
C LYS A 19 4.54 -4.16 -9.83
N LEU A 20 4.54 -3.04 -9.11
CA LEU A 20 3.74 -2.80 -7.91
C LEU A 20 2.61 -1.82 -8.23
N LEU A 21 1.39 -2.17 -7.83
CA LEU A 21 0.23 -1.29 -7.90
C LEU A 21 -0.13 -0.84 -6.48
N HIS A 22 -0.01 0.46 -6.20
CA HIS A 22 -0.38 1.08 -4.93
C HIS A 22 -1.82 1.59 -5.01
N VAL A 23 -2.67 1.18 -4.06
CA VAL A 23 -4.07 1.62 -3.99
C VAL A 23 -4.27 2.55 -2.82
N VAL A 24 -4.74 3.77 -3.11
CA VAL A 24 -5.06 4.80 -2.12
C VAL A 24 -6.48 5.35 -2.34
N GLY A 25 -7.14 5.81 -1.28
CA GLY A 25 -8.52 6.29 -1.40
C GLY A 25 -8.86 7.44 -0.49
N ALA A 26 -8.09 7.66 0.58
CA ALA A 26 -8.33 8.69 1.57
C ALA A 26 -7.02 9.34 2.02
N ARG A 27 -7.11 10.52 2.65
CA ARG A 27 -5.93 11.29 3.10
C ARG A 27 -4.91 10.48 3.91
N PRO A 28 -5.30 9.65 4.89
CA PRO A 28 -4.34 8.86 5.66
C PRO A 28 -3.50 7.92 4.80
N ASN A 29 -4.04 7.45 3.67
CA ASN A 29 -3.28 6.57 2.77
C ASN A 29 -2.12 7.32 2.09
N PHE A 30 -2.27 8.61 1.76
CA PHE A 30 -1.20 9.39 1.14
C PHE A 30 0.01 9.55 2.05
N MET A 31 -0.23 9.76 3.36
CA MET A 31 0.84 9.82 4.35
C MET A 31 1.63 8.52 4.46
N LYS A 32 0.99 7.39 4.17
CA LYS A 32 1.59 6.04 4.25
C LYS A 32 2.26 5.63 2.95
N VAL A 33 1.65 5.90 1.80
CA VAL A 33 2.20 5.51 0.49
C VAL A 33 3.43 6.33 0.11
N ALA A 34 3.49 7.60 0.50
CA ALA A 34 4.58 8.52 0.15
C ALA A 34 5.99 8.00 0.49
N PRO A 35 6.30 7.60 1.73
CA PRO A 35 7.62 7.08 2.08
C PRO A 35 7.90 5.73 1.43
N VAL A 36 6.89 4.88 1.27
CA VAL A 36 7.02 3.56 0.63
C VAL A 36 7.41 3.73 -0.83
N MET A 37 6.67 4.55 -1.60
CA MET A 37 7.01 4.82 -3.00
C MET A 37 8.38 5.46 -3.16
N ALA A 38 8.74 6.41 -2.28
CA ALA A 38 10.05 7.05 -2.30
C ALA A 38 11.21 6.08 -2.03
N ALA A 39 11.01 5.08 -1.16
CA ALA A 39 11.99 4.03 -0.88
C ALA A 39 12.12 3.06 -2.06
N LEU A 40 11.00 2.63 -2.63
CA LEU A 40 10.95 1.71 -3.76
C LEU A 40 11.50 2.31 -5.06
N ALA A 41 11.34 3.62 -5.26
CA ALA A 41 11.90 4.33 -6.42
C ALA A 41 13.44 4.27 -6.50
N LYS A 42 14.11 3.96 -5.37
CA LYS A 42 15.56 3.78 -5.31
C LYS A 42 16.00 2.35 -5.67
N GLN A 43 15.06 1.43 -5.84
CA GLN A 43 15.36 0.03 -6.12
C GLN A 43 15.32 -0.23 -7.62
N PRO A 44 16.39 -0.76 -8.22
CA PRO A 44 16.41 -1.07 -9.64
C PRO A 44 15.44 -2.21 -9.97
N GLY A 45 14.74 -2.10 -11.09
CA GLY A 45 13.83 -3.12 -11.58
C GLY A 45 12.42 -3.07 -10.97
N ILE A 46 12.11 -2.08 -10.11
CA ILE A 46 10.76 -1.87 -9.61
C ILE A 46 10.04 -0.80 -10.44
N THR A 47 8.90 -1.17 -11.01
CA THR A 47 7.95 -0.25 -11.64
C THR A 47 6.77 -0.05 -10.70
N GLN A 48 6.39 1.20 -10.47
CA GLN A 48 5.30 1.55 -9.56
C GLN A 48 4.15 2.20 -10.32
N VAL A 49 2.93 1.83 -10.02
CA VAL A 49 1.70 2.46 -10.51
C VAL A 49 0.90 2.93 -9.30
N LEU A 50 0.47 4.17 -9.27
CA LEU A 50 -0.36 4.73 -8.21
C LEU A 50 -1.81 4.84 -8.69
N LEU A 51 -2.70 4.12 -8.02
CA LEU A 51 -4.14 4.15 -8.26
C LEU A 51 -4.85 4.86 -7.11
N HIS A 52 -5.62 5.88 -7.46
CA HIS A 52 -6.54 6.56 -6.55
C HIS A 52 -7.97 6.07 -6.78
N THR A 53 -8.67 5.61 -5.73
CA THR A 53 -10.05 5.13 -5.88
C THR A 53 -11.07 6.25 -6.02
N GLY A 54 -10.75 7.46 -5.55
CA GLY A 54 -11.67 8.59 -5.52
C GLY A 54 -12.64 8.57 -4.33
N GLN A 55 -12.42 7.71 -3.31
CA GLN A 55 -13.31 7.56 -2.15
C GLN A 55 -13.55 8.90 -1.42
N HIS A 56 -12.52 9.72 -1.28
CA HIS A 56 -12.60 11.09 -0.77
C HIS A 56 -11.83 12.00 -1.72
N TYR A 57 -12.49 12.44 -2.78
CA TYR A 57 -11.87 13.26 -3.81
C TYR A 57 -12.40 14.69 -3.76
N ASP A 58 -11.64 15.59 -3.14
CA ASP A 58 -11.68 17.01 -3.39
C ASP A 58 -10.43 17.37 -4.21
N ARG A 59 -10.63 17.75 -5.47
CA ARG A 59 -9.55 18.04 -6.43
C ARG A 59 -8.51 19.00 -5.85
N ASN A 60 -8.98 20.09 -5.26
CA ASN A 60 -8.09 21.14 -4.75
C ASN A 60 -7.26 20.68 -3.54
N MET A 61 -7.85 19.85 -2.68
CA MET A 61 -7.14 19.32 -1.51
C MET A 61 -6.20 18.17 -1.83
N SER A 62 -6.57 17.31 -2.78
CA SER A 62 -5.71 16.19 -3.20
C SER A 62 -4.43 16.69 -3.86
N ASP A 63 -4.51 17.68 -4.76
CA ASP A 63 -3.34 18.25 -5.45
C ASP A 63 -2.33 18.90 -4.49
N ILE A 64 -2.81 19.50 -3.40
CA ILE A 64 -1.95 20.06 -2.35
C ILE A 64 -1.18 18.93 -1.66
N PHE A 65 -1.86 17.83 -1.29
CA PHE A 65 -1.24 16.68 -0.66
C PHE A 65 -0.19 16.02 -1.57
N PHE A 66 -0.49 15.83 -2.85
CA PHE A 66 0.48 15.24 -3.78
C PHE A 66 1.75 16.08 -3.86
N ARG A 67 1.61 17.40 -3.94
CA ARG A 67 2.76 18.33 -3.99
C ARG A 67 3.53 18.36 -2.66
N GLU A 68 2.86 18.52 -1.54
CA GLU A 68 3.50 18.62 -0.22
C GLU A 68 4.20 17.33 0.18
N LEU A 69 3.59 16.18 -0.09
CA LEU A 69 4.17 14.87 0.19
C LEU A 69 5.17 14.42 -0.89
N SER A 70 5.37 15.20 -1.96
CA SER A 70 6.22 14.82 -3.09
C SER A 70 5.86 13.43 -3.65
N ILE A 71 4.57 13.14 -3.74
CA ILE A 71 4.04 11.92 -4.37
C ILE A 71 3.72 12.25 -5.83
N PRO A 72 4.00 11.36 -6.78
CA PRO A 72 3.53 11.55 -8.16
C PRO A 72 2.00 11.61 -8.20
N LEU A 73 1.46 12.32 -9.18
CA LEU A 73 0.02 12.27 -9.44
C LEU A 73 -0.40 10.82 -9.72
N PRO A 74 -1.63 10.42 -9.34
CA PRO A 74 -2.10 9.09 -9.64
C PRO A 74 -2.07 8.80 -11.14
N ASP A 75 -1.53 7.64 -11.50
CA ASP A 75 -1.57 7.16 -12.89
C ASP A 75 -3.01 6.79 -13.29
N ILE A 76 -3.82 6.37 -12.31
CA ILE A 76 -5.19 5.91 -12.51
C ILE A 76 -6.08 6.49 -11.41
N ASN A 77 -7.28 6.98 -11.80
CA ASN A 77 -8.32 7.42 -10.86
C ASN A 77 -9.64 6.69 -11.16
N LEU A 78 -10.20 6.01 -10.17
CA LEU A 78 -11.48 5.29 -10.33
C LEU A 78 -12.70 6.20 -10.18
N GLU A 79 -12.55 7.41 -9.66
CA GLU A 79 -13.63 8.43 -9.52
C GLU A 79 -14.88 7.91 -8.80
N VAL A 80 -14.70 7.13 -7.73
CA VAL A 80 -15.82 6.51 -7.01
C VAL A 80 -16.69 7.53 -6.29
N GLY A 81 -16.08 8.56 -5.69
CA GLY A 81 -16.82 9.61 -4.97
C GLY A 81 -17.32 9.17 -3.60
N SER A 82 -18.18 10.02 -3.02
CA SER A 82 -18.81 9.80 -1.72
C SER A 82 -20.05 8.92 -1.85
N GLY A 83 -20.36 8.17 -0.78
CA GLY A 83 -21.52 7.28 -0.72
C GLY A 83 -21.57 6.51 0.60
N SER A 84 -22.53 5.62 0.78
CA SER A 84 -22.54 4.69 1.90
C SER A 84 -21.36 3.72 1.80
N HIS A 85 -20.95 3.10 2.91
CA HIS A 85 -19.89 2.09 2.90
C HIS A 85 -20.14 0.99 1.85
N ALA A 86 -21.36 0.50 1.76
CA ALA A 86 -21.74 -0.52 0.78
C ALA A 86 -21.58 -0.02 -0.67
N GLN A 87 -22.07 1.17 -0.98
CA GLN A 87 -21.98 1.76 -2.31
C GLN A 87 -20.52 2.02 -2.72
N GLN A 88 -19.72 2.61 -1.83
CA GLN A 88 -18.31 2.86 -2.09
C GLN A 88 -17.56 1.55 -2.32
N THR A 89 -17.71 0.57 -1.42
CA THR A 89 -17.03 -0.73 -1.53
C THR A 89 -17.42 -1.43 -2.84
N ALA A 90 -18.70 -1.47 -3.18
CA ALA A 90 -19.19 -2.11 -4.41
C ALA A 90 -18.62 -1.41 -5.67
N GLN A 91 -18.62 -0.08 -5.69
CA GLN A 91 -18.10 0.69 -6.83
C GLN A 91 -16.58 0.52 -6.98
N ILE A 92 -15.83 0.49 -5.86
CA ILE A 92 -14.38 0.26 -5.90
C ILE A 92 -14.11 -1.13 -6.47
N ILE A 93 -14.78 -2.19 -5.96
CA ILE A 93 -14.64 -3.55 -6.48
C ILE A 93 -14.89 -3.58 -7.99
N SER A 94 -16.02 -3.05 -8.42
CA SER A 94 -16.46 -3.08 -9.81
C SER A 94 -15.54 -2.33 -10.79
N ARG A 95 -14.98 -1.18 -10.35
CA ARG A 95 -14.10 -0.36 -11.19
C ARG A 95 -12.62 -0.77 -11.09
N PHE A 96 -12.21 -1.39 -9.98
CA PHE A 96 -10.83 -1.83 -9.77
C PHE A 96 -10.52 -3.13 -10.52
N GLU A 97 -11.45 -4.08 -10.58
CA GLU A 97 -11.21 -5.38 -11.21
C GLU A 97 -10.69 -5.27 -12.66
N PRO A 98 -11.35 -4.54 -13.58
CA PRO A 98 -10.83 -4.41 -14.95
C PRO A 98 -9.45 -3.75 -15.01
N VAL A 99 -9.19 -2.79 -14.12
CA VAL A 99 -7.91 -2.09 -14.06
C VAL A 99 -6.79 -3.03 -13.63
N VAL A 100 -6.98 -3.82 -12.58
CA VAL A 100 -5.93 -4.72 -12.10
C VAL A 100 -5.66 -5.84 -13.10
N LEU A 101 -6.66 -6.30 -13.83
CA LEU A 101 -6.51 -7.27 -14.92
C LEU A 101 -5.74 -6.71 -16.11
N GLU A 102 -5.91 -5.43 -16.44
CA GLU A 102 -5.17 -4.72 -17.48
C GLU A 102 -3.72 -4.46 -17.04
N GLN A 103 -3.54 -3.95 -15.82
CA GLN A 103 -2.23 -3.57 -15.28
C GLN A 103 -1.33 -4.76 -15.01
N LYS A 104 -1.87 -5.92 -14.69
CA LYS A 104 -1.13 -7.17 -14.38
C LYS A 104 0.02 -6.96 -13.41
N PRO A 105 -0.22 -6.39 -12.23
CA PRO A 105 0.83 -6.18 -11.24
C PRO A 105 1.31 -7.51 -10.67
N ASP A 106 2.59 -7.57 -10.28
CA ASP A 106 3.13 -8.70 -9.53
C ASP A 106 2.66 -8.66 -8.07
N TRP A 107 2.44 -7.46 -7.52
CA TRP A 107 1.89 -7.22 -6.18
C TRP A 107 0.98 -6.01 -6.16
N VAL A 108 -0.04 -6.07 -5.32
CA VAL A 108 -0.88 -4.92 -4.98
C VAL A 108 -0.63 -4.52 -3.53
N CYS A 109 -0.28 -3.25 -3.32
CA CYS A 109 -0.05 -2.66 -2.00
C CYS A 109 -1.27 -1.87 -1.56
N VAL A 110 -1.87 -2.24 -0.43
CA VAL A 110 -2.98 -1.53 0.21
C VAL A 110 -2.55 -0.93 1.54
N TYR A 111 -3.20 0.14 1.99
CA TYR A 111 -2.76 0.97 3.12
C TYR A 111 -3.89 1.22 4.11
N GLY A 112 -3.65 0.92 5.39
CA GLY A 112 -4.60 1.18 6.49
C GLY A 112 -5.92 0.42 6.31
N ASP A 113 -7.05 1.07 6.62
CA ASP A 113 -8.31 0.39 6.92
C ASP A 113 -9.57 1.02 6.28
N VAL A 114 -9.40 1.82 5.25
CA VAL A 114 -10.52 2.46 4.55
C VAL A 114 -11.24 1.46 3.61
N ASN A 115 -12.44 1.82 3.11
CA ASN A 115 -13.18 0.97 2.19
C ASN A 115 -12.36 0.56 0.95
N SER A 116 -11.50 1.46 0.46
CA SER A 116 -10.60 1.17 -0.67
C SER A 116 -9.63 0.03 -0.38
N THR A 117 -9.15 -0.07 0.86
CA THR A 117 -8.21 -1.10 1.30
C THR A 117 -8.83 -2.49 1.17
N VAL A 118 -9.96 -2.71 1.85
CA VAL A 118 -10.63 -4.02 1.85
C VAL A 118 -11.20 -4.37 0.48
N ALA A 119 -11.73 -3.40 -0.26
CA ALA A 119 -12.29 -3.62 -1.59
C ALA A 119 -11.23 -4.11 -2.59
N ALA A 120 -10.09 -3.42 -2.65
CA ALA A 120 -8.98 -3.81 -3.51
C ALA A 120 -8.38 -5.17 -3.10
N ALA A 121 -8.20 -5.39 -1.79
CA ALA A 121 -7.70 -6.66 -1.28
C ALA A 121 -8.64 -7.83 -1.65
N LEU A 122 -9.95 -7.64 -1.53
CA LEU A 122 -10.93 -8.68 -1.87
C LEU A 122 -10.88 -9.06 -3.36
N VAL A 123 -10.76 -8.08 -4.25
CA VAL A 123 -10.61 -8.33 -5.70
C VAL A 123 -9.33 -9.12 -5.96
N CYS A 124 -8.20 -8.68 -5.43
CA CYS A 124 -6.91 -9.33 -5.62
C CYS A 124 -6.91 -10.77 -5.10
N ALA A 125 -7.44 -11.01 -3.90
CA ALA A 125 -7.53 -12.34 -3.32
C ALA A 125 -8.32 -13.31 -4.21
N LYS A 126 -9.44 -12.85 -4.81
CA LYS A 126 -10.25 -13.67 -5.73
C LYS A 126 -9.58 -13.92 -7.08
N LEU A 127 -8.70 -13.03 -7.52
CA LEU A 127 -7.94 -13.16 -8.77
C LEU A 127 -6.59 -13.86 -8.56
N GLY A 128 -6.21 -14.21 -7.33
CA GLY A 128 -4.92 -14.82 -7.02
C GLY A 128 -3.74 -13.87 -7.21
N ILE A 129 -3.95 -12.55 -7.06
CA ILE A 129 -2.91 -11.52 -7.14
C ILE A 129 -2.38 -11.27 -5.74
N PRO A 130 -1.05 -11.36 -5.50
CA PRO A 130 -0.46 -11.16 -4.19
C PRO A 130 -0.73 -9.76 -3.61
N ILE A 131 -1.04 -9.70 -2.31
CA ILE A 131 -1.42 -8.49 -1.58
C ILE A 131 -0.44 -8.20 -0.46
N ALA A 132 0.08 -6.99 -0.42
CA ALA A 132 0.85 -6.43 0.68
C ALA A 132 0.02 -5.39 1.43
N HIS A 133 -0.22 -5.58 2.72
CA HIS A 133 -0.95 -4.64 3.56
C HIS A 133 -0.01 -3.86 4.47
N VAL A 134 0.03 -2.54 4.29
CA VAL A 134 0.83 -1.62 5.10
C VAL A 134 -0.04 -1.03 6.21
N GLU A 135 0.44 -1.07 7.44
CA GLU A 135 -0.25 -0.77 8.69
C GLU A 135 -1.22 -1.89 9.10
N ALA A 136 -0.76 -3.12 8.97
CA ALA A 136 -1.49 -4.33 9.35
C ALA A 136 -1.47 -4.59 10.86
N GLY A 137 -2.40 -5.39 11.36
CA GLY A 137 -2.42 -5.92 12.72
C GLY A 137 -2.93 -4.96 13.80
N LEU A 138 -3.20 -3.71 13.50
CA LEU A 138 -3.83 -2.79 14.46
C LEU A 138 -5.26 -3.22 14.78
N ARG A 139 -5.66 -3.12 16.06
CA ARG A 139 -7.02 -3.46 16.52
C ARG A 139 -7.54 -2.43 17.50
N SER A 140 -8.78 -1.99 17.28
CA SER A 140 -9.56 -1.23 18.25
C SER A 140 -10.38 -2.15 19.16
N PHE A 141 -10.62 -3.39 18.72
CA PHE A 141 -11.55 -4.35 19.31
C PHE A 141 -12.99 -3.86 19.40
N ASP A 142 -13.31 -2.79 18.70
CA ASP A 142 -14.66 -2.24 18.58
C ASP A 142 -15.22 -2.53 17.17
N ARG A 143 -16.00 -3.58 17.08
CA ARG A 143 -16.62 -4.00 15.81
C ARG A 143 -17.77 -3.12 15.34
N THR A 144 -18.12 -2.07 16.08
CA THR A 144 -19.04 -1.04 15.60
C THR A 144 -18.35 -0.06 14.66
N MET A 145 -17.02 -0.03 14.67
CA MET A 145 -16.22 0.77 13.74
C MET A 145 -16.08 0.06 12.38
N PRO A 146 -16.51 0.67 11.27
CA PRO A 146 -16.33 0.10 9.93
C PRO A 146 -14.86 -0.19 9.60
N GLU A 147 -13.94 0.65 10.08
CA GLU A 147 -12.50 0.49 9.89
C GLU A 147 -11.97 -0.78 10.56
N GLU A 148 -12.51 -1.16 11.71
CA GLU A 148 -12.13 -2.42 12.37
C GLU A 148 -12.50 -3.63 11.53
N ILE A 149 -13.68 -3.62 10.93
CA ILE A 149 -14.12 -4.67 10.01
C ILE A 149 -13.19 -4.73 8.79
N ASN A 150 -12.86 -3.57 8.20
CA ASN A 150 -12.01 -3.49 7.04
C ASN A 150 -10.61 -4.06 7.30
N ARG A 151 -9.98 -3.69 8.45
CA ARG A 151 -8.60 -4.15 8.77
C ARG A 151 -8.55 -5.63 9.07
N VAL A 152 -9.52 -6.16 9.83
CA VAL A 152 -9.60 -7.59 10.13
C VAL A 152 -9.73 -8.40 8.84
N LEU A 153 -10.64 -8.02 7.95
CA LEU A 153 -10.84 -8.71 6.67
C LEU A 153 -9.59 -8.63 5.78
N THR A 154 -8.98 -7.45 5.68
CA THR A 154 -7.77 -7.25 4.86
C THR A 154 -6.62 -8.09 5.35
N ASP A 155 -6.37 -8.10 6.67
CA ASP A 155 -5.29 -8.88 7.28
C ASP A 155 -5.42 -10.38 7.05
N GLN A 156 -6.63 -10.90 7.05
CA GLN A 156 -6.87 -12.34 6.81
C GLN A 156 -6.55 -12.76 5.38
N ILE A 157 -6.78 -11.89 4.41
CA ILE A 157 -6.63 -12.22 2.99
C ILE A 157 -5.31 -11.71 2.35
N ALA A 158 -4.57 -10.79 3.01
CA ALA A 158 -3.28 -10.30 2.49
C ALA A 158 -2.17 -11.33 2.65
N ASP A 159 -1.27 -11.42 1.66
CA ASP A 159 -0.15 -12.38 1.66
C ASP A 159 1.03 -11.89 2.48
N LEU A 160 1.23 -10.58 2.59
CA LEU A 160 2.32 -9.95 3.34
C LEU A 160 1.77 -8.80 4.19
N LEU A 161 2.09 -8.80 5.46
CA LEU A 161 1.54 -7.92 6.48
C LEU A 161 2.66 -7.10 7.11
N PHE A 162 2.71 -5.81 6.82
CA PHE A 162 3.67 -4.87 7.38
C PHE A 162 3.08 -4.19 8.62
N THR A 163 3.55 -4.59 9.79
CA THR A 163 3.03 -4.11 11.07
C THR A 163 3.78 -2.89 11.57
N PRO A 164 3.08 -1.92 12.18
CA PRO A 164 3.70 -0.72 12.74
C PRO A 164 4.27 -0.92 14.14
N SER A 165 3.87 -1.98 14.84
CA SER A 165 4.24 -2.23 16.25
C SER A 165 4.16 -3.71 16.60
N ALA A 166 4.82 -4.10 17.71
CA ALA A 166 4.77 -5.46 18.24
C ALA A 166 3.35 -5.89 18.67
N ASP A 167 2.49 -4.93 19.03
CA ASP A 167 1.08 -5.23 19.32
C ASP A 167 0.34 -5.71 18.08
N GLY A 168 0.69 -5.15 16.91
CA GLY A 168 0.17 -5.62 15.63
C GLY A 168 0.55 -7.07 15.36
N ASP A 169 1.81 -7.44 15.56
CA ASP A 169 2.28 -8.83 15.42
C ASP A 169 1.52 -9.78 16.35
N ALA A 170 1.36 -9.37 17.63
CA ALA A 170 0.66 -10.17 18.63
C ALA A 170 -0.83 -10.36 18.29
N ASN A 171 -1.49 -9.35 17.73
CA ASN A 171 -2.87 -9.44 17.26
C ASN A 171 -3.00 -10.45 16.12
N LEU A 172 -2.16 -10.33 15.10
CA LEU A 172 -2.16 -11.22 13.93
C LEU A 172 -1.86 -12.68 14.34
N ALA A 173 -0.90 -12.89 15.22
CA ALA A 173 -0.56 -14.22 15.74
C ALA A 173 -1.76 -14.86 16.49
N ARG A 174 -2.49 -14.08 17.30
CA ARG A 174 -3.70 -14.55 18.00
C ARG A 174 -4.84 -14.89 17.02
N GLU A 175 -4.88 -14.26 15.87
CA GLU A 175 -5.86 -14.49 14.81
C GLU A 175 -5.43 -15.62 13.86
N GLY A 176 -4.33 -16.31 14.13
CA GLY A 176 -3.86 -17.47 13.38
C GLY A 176 -3.08 -17.13 12.11
N VAL A 177 -2.63 -15.89 11.95
CA VAL A 177 -1.79 -15.51 10.82
C VAL A 177 -0.39 -16.11 10.99
N LEU A 178 0.14 -16.72 9.93
CA LEU A 178 1.44 -17.35 9.94
C LEU A 178 2.56 -16.30 10.07
N ALA A 179 3.57 -16.59 10.91
CA ALA A 179 4.65 -15.66 11.20
C ALA A 179 5.46 -15.25 9.96
N GLU A 180 5.58 -16.13 8.95
CA GLU A 180 6.25 -15.83 7.70
C GLU A 180 5.54 -14.77 6.85
N ARG A 181 4.26 -14.45 7.12
CA ARG A 181 3.52 -13.37 6.47
C ARG A 181 3.68 -12.03 7.18
N ILE A 182 4.18 -12.01 8.42
CA ILE A 182 4.26 -10.80 9.26
C ILE A 182 5.66 -10.20 9.17
N ARG A 183 5.73 -8.88 9.01
CA ARG A 183 6.98 -8.10 9.00
C ARG A 183 6.81 -6.83 9.82
N LEU A 184 7.45 -6.76 10.97
CA LEU A 184 7.51 -5.54 11.77
C LEU A 184 8.41 -4.52 11.06
N VAL A 185 7.83 -3.43 10.60
CA VAL A 185 8.55 -2.36 9.86
C VAL A 185 8.49 -1.01 10.55
N GLY A 186 7.66 -0.87 11.58
CA GLY A 186 7.39 0.40 12.22
C GLY A 186 6.29 1.21 11.50
N ASN A 187 5.98 2.39 12.05
CA ASN A 187 4.92 3.24 11.52
C ASN A 187 5.47 4.16 10.43
N VAL A 188 5.15 3.86 9.18
CA VAL A 188 5.59 4.63 7.99
C VAL A 188 5.12 6.10 7.99
N MET A 189 4.10 6.46 8.78
CA MET A 189 3.70 7.86 8.94
C MET A 189 4.76 8.69 9.67
N ILE A 190 5.57 8.05 10.53
CA ILE A 190 6.71 8.71 11.19
C ILE A 190 7.75 9.12 10.14
N ASP A 191 8.02 8.28 9.14
CA ASP A 191 8.94 8.62 8.05
C ASP A 191 8.47 9.85 7.28
N THR A 192 7.17 9.94 7.04
CA THR A 192 6.56 11.12 6.41
C THR A 192 6.71 12.35 7.29
N LEU A 193 6.43 12.24 8.59
CA LEU A 193 6.59 13.33 9.55
C LEU A 193 8.03 13.83 9.58
N VAL A 194 9.00 12.94 9.76
CA VAL A 194 10.43 13.28 9.81
C VAL A 194 10.88 13.97 8.53
N ARG A 195 10.42 13.51 7.38
CA ARG A 195 10.74 14.11 6.08
C ARG A 195 10.18 15.52 5.91
N LEU A 196 8.99 15.80 6.45
CA LEU A 196 8.29 17.08 6.29
C LEU A 196 8.66 18.10 7.37
N LEU A 197 9.15 17.65 8.52
CA LEU A 197 9.49 18.53 9.66
C LEU A 197 10.37 19.72 9.29
N PRO A 198 11.49 19.57 8.53
CA PRO A 198 12.33 20.69 8.13
C PRO A 198 11.63 21.72 7.23
N GLN A 199 10.57 21.31 6.51
CA GLN A 199 9.77 22.21 5.68
C GLN A 199 8.73 22.95 6.54
N ALA A 200 8.14 22.25 7.52
CA ALA A 200 7.19 22.83 8.44
C ALA A 200 7.83 23.91 9.33
N GLU A 201 9.05 23.69 9.82
CA GLU A 201 9.81 24.64 10.64
C GLU A 201 10.14 25.95 9.90
N LYS A 202 10.19 25.93 8.57
CA LYS A 202 10.43 27.12 7.74
C LYS A 202 9.18 27.94 7.44
N ARG A 203 7.99 27.41 7.76
CA ARG A 203 6.72 28.13 7.56
C ARG A 203 6.51 29.11 8.72
N PRO A 204 6.10 30.37 8.45
CA PRO A 204 5.73 31.28 9.53
C PRO A 204 4.58 30.68 10.36
N PRO A 205 4.53 30.93 11.67
CA PRO A 205 3.38 30.55 12.48
C PRO A 205 2.12 31.22 11.93
N LEU A 206 0.99 30.49 11.97
CA LEU A 206 -0.33 30.97 11.57
C LEU A 206 -0.78 32.08 12.51
#